data_606cd54327da0a068ccd7519d2da0140
#
_entry.id   606cd54327da0a068ccd7519d2da0140
#
_cell.length_a   1.000
_cell.length_b   1.000
_cell.length_c   1.000
_cell.angle_alpha   90.00
_cell.angle_beta   90.00
_cell.angle_gamma   90.00
#
_symmetry.space_group_name_H-M   'P 1'
#
loop_
_entity.id
_entity.type
_entity.pdbx_description
1 polymer ?
#
loop_
_entity_poly.entity_id
_entity_poly.type
_entity_poly.pdbx_seq_one_letter_code
_entity_poly.pdbx_strand_id
1 'polypeptide(L)'
;MNEKGENRPDYVFFENVDRLLGSPAKQRGRDFAIILASLADLGYTVEWRVINAADYGMPQRRRRTYIVGYRENSTICRKVNELQNWVQFDGVMAKAFPFEEKKGTVSEFDIEGTIKDVSDNFNKTKTGAAASPFGDAGIMRDRHVYSVDTNAIYDGTCMTLGGNLVDENLVPEEFFITDQDLKKWEYEKGAKRIERTSKEGFKYTFSEGGMAFPDYLDRPSRTIITGEGGPSASRFKHVVLTPSGRYRRLIPIELERLNMFPDNHTFHPEVSDGRRAFLMGNALVCGVVQAVGKSLYRFMYDEEPVSTHPIDMKREAEPKLQLNLFGEESSTLVVNKPKKTYTLDYSKHLLIGFVKEDNQEYFLDGAQTKLYYTGKTKSFPSTVALNKLYYFMPYIKGKGVRDLYLVKIARIGNKAEIHPEGGDKDPRIVFELEYLESLPQYVHIDLNIFRTYRDTLLGRIMGEMI
;
A
#
# COMPACT_ATOMS: atom_id res chain seq x y z
N MET A 1 5.50 -25.68 -1.21
CA MET A 1 5.89 -25.80 0.20
C MET A 1 6.42 -27.19 0.58
N ASN A 2 5.84 -28.28 0.09
CA ASN A 2 6.36 -29.64 0.34
C ASN A 2 7.83 -29.81 -0.06
N GLU A 3 8.22 -29.30 -1.21
CA GLU A 3 9.61 -29.38 -1.72
C GLU A 3 10.64 -28.67 -0.85
N LYS A 4 10.22 -27.73 0.00
CA LYS A 4 11.11 -27.00 0.91
C LYS A 4 11.46 -27.76 2.20
N GLY A 5 10.76 -28.85 2.49
CA GLY A 5 10.99 -29.66 3.68
C GLY A 5 11.09 -28.82 4.96
N GLU A 6 12.17 -28.93 5.68
CA GLU A 6 12.46 -28.18 6.91
C GLU A 6 12.65 -26.65 6.69
N ASN A 7 12.99 -26.23 5.47
CA ASN A 7 13.16 -24.83 5.11
C ASN A 7 11.85 -24.13 4.76
N ARG A 8 10.70 -24.67 5.16
CA ARG A 8 9.41 -24.01 5.04
C ARG A 8 9.39 -22.74 5.89
N PRO A 9 8.77 -21.64 5.41
CA PRO A 9 8.66 -20.42 6.20
C PRO A 9 7.85 -20.66 7.47
N ASP A 10 8.20 -20.04 8.58
CA ASP A 10 7.46 -20.11 9.83
C ASP A 10 6.12 -19.37 9.74
N TYR A 11 6.05 -18.38 8.88
CA TYR A 11 4.86 -17.56 8.65
C TYR A 11 4.56 -17.44 7.16
N VAL A 12 3.28 -17.53 6.81
CA VAL A 12 2.79 -17.29 5.46
C VAL A 12 1.66 -16.28 5.49
N PHE A 13 1.61 -15.41 4.47
CA PHE A 13 0.57 -14.40 4.33
C PHE A 13 0.04 -14.42 2.91
N PHE A 14 -1.28 -14.58 2.77
CA PHE A 14 -1.97 -14.62 1.47
C PHE A 14 -3.12 -13.62 1.45
N GLU A 15 -3.48 -13.18 0.26
CA GLU A 15 -4.65 -12.36 -0.01
C GLU A 15 -5.47 -12.96 -1.14
N ASN A 16 -6.79 -12.89 -1.02
CA ASN A 16 -7.71 -13.29 -2.07
C ASN A 16 -9.01 -12.49 -1.99
N VAL A 17 -9.84 -12.61 -3.02
CA VAL A 17 -11.20 -12.04 -2.99
C VAL A 17 -12.05 -12.71 -1.90
N ASP A 18 -12.96 -11.97 -1.30
CA ASP A 18 -13.86 -12.45 -0.23
C ASP A 18 -14.73 -13.64 -0.67
N ARG A 19 -15.03 -13.73 -1.98
CA ARG A 19 -15.78 -14.86 -2.54
C ARG A 19 -15.09 -16.21 -2.43
N LEU A 20 -13.79 -16.25 -2.12
CA LEU A 20 -13.06 -17.50 -1.86
C LEU A 20 -13.75 -18.34 -0.78
N LEU A 21 -14.22 -17.70 0.29
CA LEU A 21 -14.89 -18.40 1.40
C LEU A 21 -16.19 -19.11 1.00
N GLY A 22 -16.78 -18.70 -0.12
CA GLY A 22 -18.01 -19.31 -0.66
C GLY A 22 -17.82 -20.04 -2.00
N SER A 23 -16.58 -20.26 -2.44
CA SER A 23 -16.27 -20.90 -3.71
C SER A 23 -16.23 -22.44 -3.58
N PRO A 24 -16.70 -23.17 -4.60
CA PRO A 24 -17.49 -22.75 -5.75
C PRO A 24 -19.01 -22.66 -5.43
N ALA A 25 -19.80 -22.05 -6.31
CA ALA A 25 -21.23 -21.85 -6.08
C ALA A 25 -22.03 -23.16 -5.88
N LYS A 26 -21.59 -24.27 -6.49
CA LYS A 26 -22.25 -25.58 -6.39
C LYS A 26 -21.84 -26.39 -5.16
N GLN A 27 -20.76 -26.00 -4.46
CA GLN A 27 -20.22 -26.70 -3.28
C GLN A 27 -19.52 -25.65 -2.40
N ARG A 28 -20.34 -24.82 -1.75
CA ARG A 28 -19.86 -23.59 -1.11
C ARG A 28 -18.85 -23.88 0.01
N GLY A 29 -17.72 -23.18 -0.07
CA GLY A 29 -16.62 -23.28 0.89
C GLY A 29 -15.57 -24.35 0.56
N ARG A 30 -15.82 -25.24 -0.41
CA ARG A 30 -14.89 -26.33 -0.78
C ARG A 30 -13.48 -25.85 -1.08
N ASP A 31 -13.35 -24.82 -1.91
CA ASP A 31 -12.04 -24.36 -2.36
C ASP A 31 -11.22 -23.80 -1.19
N PHE A 32 -11.87 -23.13 -0.27
CA PHE A 32 -11.23 -22.65 0.95
C PHE A 32 -10.89 -23.80 1.92
N ALA A 33 -11.78 -24.77 2.08
CA ALA A 33 -11.52 -25.97 2.87
C ALA A 33 -10.29 -26.76 2.37
N ILE A 34 -10.11 -26.86 1.04
CA ILE A 34 -8.92 -27.49 0.43
C ILE A 34 -7.65 -26.70 0.81
N ILE A 35 -7.70 -25.37 0.76
CA ILE A 35 -6.55 -24.53 1.16
C ILE A 35 -6.21 -24.76 2.62
N LEU A 36 -7.19 -24.74 3.51
CA LEU A 36 -6.98 -24.95 4.93
C LEU A 36 -6.44 -26.35 5.22
N ALA A 37 -7.06 -27.38 4.64
CA ALA A 37 -6.62 -28.75 4.80
C ALA A 37 -5.17 -28.95 4.29
N SER A 38 -4.83 -28.35 3.14
CA SER A 38 -3.47 -28.42 2.58
C SER A 38 -2.44 -27.74 3.47
N LEU A 39 -2.80 -26.65 4.13
CA LEU A 39 -1.93 -25.96 5.08
C LEU A 39 -1.82 -26.72 6.40
N ALA A 40 -2.91 -27.35 6.88
CA ALA A 40 -2.88 -28.21 8.05
C ALA A 40 -1.94 -29.42 7.84
N ASP A 41 -2.02 -30.08 6.68
CA ASP A 41 -1.13 -31.21 6.32
C ASP A 41 0.35 -30.80 6.22
N LEU A 42 0.61 -29.49 6.10
CA LEU A 42 1.96 -28.91 6.14
C LEU A 42 2.35 -28.43 7.55
N GLY A 43 1.53 -28.66 8.58
CA GLY A 43 1.78 -28.26 9.95
C GLY A 43 1.56 -26.76 10.22
N TYR A 44 0.61 -26.12 9.51
CA TYR A 44 0.23 -24.73 9.79
C TYR A 44 -1.11 -24.62 10.51
N THR A 45 -1.13 -23.84 11.57
CA THR A 45 -2.36 -23.22 12.09
C THR A 45 -2.65 -21.99 11.23
N VAL A 46 -3.90 -21.81 10.80
CA VAL A 46 -4.28 -20.79 9.80
C VAL A 46 -5.39 -19.91 10.32
N GLU A 47 -5.11 -18.62 10.44
CA GLU A 47 -6.07 -17.57 10.79
C GLU A 47 -6.46 -16.79 9.53
N TRP A 48 -7.74 -16.43 9.40
CA TRP A 48 -8.19 -15.56 8.29
C TRP A 48 -9.15 -14.47 8.76
N ARG A 49 -9.19 -13.41 7.97
CA ARG A 49 -10.13 -12.31 8.16
C ARG A 49 -10.54 -11.71 6.81
N VAL A 50 -11.84 -11.54 6.62
CA VAL A 50 -12.37 -10.70 5.55
C VAL A 50 -12.36 -9.25 6.05
N ILE A 51 -11.58 -8.41 5.38
CA ILE A 51 -11.39 -7.02 5.75
C ILE A 51 -11.86 -6.14 4.60
N ASN A 52 -12.81 -5.25 4.87
CA ASN A 52 -13.05 -4.10 4.03
C ASN A 52 -12.20 -2.94 4.57
N ALA A 53 -11.22 -2.49 3.81
CA ALA A 53 -10.26 -1.49 4.24
C ALA A 53 -10.93 -0.18 4.73
N ALA A 54 -12.04 0.22 4.12
CA ALA A 54 -12.77 1.42 4.51
C ALA A 54 -13.38 1.33 5.92
N ASP A 55 -13.72 0.13 6.40
CA ASP A 55 -14.31 -0.07 7.73
C ASP A 55 -13.27 0.18 8.85
N TYR A 56 -11.99 0.30 8.48
CA TYR A 56 -10.88 0.62 9.36
C TYR A 56 -10.18 1.93 8.95
N GLY A 57 -10.94 2.89 8.42
CA GLY A 57 -10.50 4.25 8.15
C GLY A 57 -9.70 4.46 6.85
N MET A 58 -9.46 3.43 6.05
CA MET A 58 -8.67 3.53 4.82
C MET A 58 -9.50 4.08 3.65
N PRO A 59 -8.88 4.65 2.60
CA PRO A 59 -9.57 5.47 1.61
C PRO A 59 -10.37 4.69 0.56
N GLN A 60 -10.39 3.35 0.62
CA GLN A 60 -11.04 2.52 -0.38
C GLN A 60 -11.90 1.42 0.25
N ARG A 61 -13.13 1.24 -0.24
CA ARG A 61 -14.01 0.12 0.10
C ARG A 61 -13.57 -1.14 -0.64
N ARG A 62 -12.42 -1.71 -0.22
CA ARG A 62 -11.84 -2.93 -0.81
C ARG A 62 -11.95 -4.07 0.19
N ARG A 63 -12.89 -4.97 -0.08
CA ARG A 63 -13.15 -6.15 0.74
C ARG A 63 -12.33 -7.34 0.22
N ARG A 64 -11.47 -7.92 1.08
CA ARG A 64 -10.59 -9.04 0.73
C ARG A 64 -10.45 -10.00 1.90
N THR A 65 -10.19 -11.27 1.59
CA THR A 65 -9.80 -12.28 2.57
C THR A 65 -8.28 -12.26 2.73
N TYR A 66 -7.83 -11.99 3.94
CA TYR A 66 -6.42 -12.09 4.34
C TYR A 66 -6.25 -13.35 5.18
N ILE A 67 -5.20 -14.10 4.90
CA ILE A 67 -4.94 -15.41 5.48
C ILE A 67 -3.52 -15.41 6.01
N VAL A 68 -3.33 -15.73 7.29
CA VAL A 68 -2.02 -15.87 7.93
C VAL A 68 -1.87 -17.29 8.42
N GLY A 69 -0.76 -17.93 8.08
CA GLY A 69 -0.43 -19.27 8.58
C GLY A 69 0.77 -19.22 9.51
N TYR A 70 0.70 -19.96 10.60
CA TYR A 70 1.71 -20.11 11.63
C TYR A 70 2.19 -21.56 11.65
N ARG A 71 3.45 -21.83 11.33
CA ARG A 71 4.02 -23.17 11.42
C ARG A 71 3.98 -23.64 12.88
N GLU A 72 3.73 -24.92 13.12
CA GLU A 72 3.51 -25.53 14.45
C GLU A 72 4.58 -25.18 15.50
N ASN A 73 5.85 -25.09 15.11
CA ASN A 73 6.95 -24.77 16.01
C ASN A 73 7.29 -23.26 16.08
N SER A 74 6.51 -22.39 15.41
CA SER A 74 6.74 -20.94 15.43
C SER A 74 6.35 -20.32 16.76
N THR A 75 6.94 -19.16 17.06
CA THR A 75 6.64 -18.40 18.28
C THR A 75 5.17 -18.08 18.41
N ILE A 76 4.51 -17.71 17.31
CA ILE A 76 3.09 -17.34 17.32
C ILE A 76 2.20 -18.58 17.51
N CYS A 77 2.49 -19.69 16.82
CA CYS A 77 1.66 -20.89 16.92
C CYS A 77 1.61 -21.42 18.36
N ARG A 78 2.71 -21.32 19.10
CA ARG A 78 2.77 -21.72 20.53
C ARG A 78 1.92 -20.82 21.44
N LYS A 79 1.60 -19.62 21.03
CA LYS A 79 0.72 -18.67 21.78
C LYS A 79 -0.78 -18.93 21.53
N VAL A 80 -1.12 -19.69 20.49
CA VAL A 80 -2.53 -20.04 20.20
C VAL A 80 -3.01 -21.06 21.23
N ASN A 81 -3.85 -20.63 22.14
CA ASN A 81 -4.44 -21.51 23.19
C ASN A 81 -5.85 -21.93 22.79
N GLU A 82 -6.83 -21.04 22.97
CA GLU A 82 -8.23 -21.27 22.64
C GLU A 82 -8.58 -20.56 21.33
N LEU A 83 -9.14 -21.28 20.37
CA LEU A 83 -9.38 -20.76 19.01
C LEU A 83 -10.35 -19.59 19.02
N GLN A 84 -11.42 -19.66 19.82
CA GLN A 84 -12.39 -18.58 19.96
C GLN A 84 -11.74 -17.30 20.48
N ASN A 85 -11.00 -17.36 21.59
CA ASN A 85 -10.33 -16.20 22.16
C ASN A 85 -9.27 -15.63 21.22
N TRP A 86 -8.57 -16.50 20.48
CA TRP A 86 -7.61 -16.07 19.49
C TRP A 86 -8.27 -15.24 18.39
N VAL A 87 -9.37 -15.72 17.82
CA VAL A 87 -10.08 -15.02 16.74
C VAL A 87 -10.68 -13.70 17.23
N GLN A 88 -11.24 -13.68 18.44
CA GLN A 88 -11.99 -12.53 18.94
C GLN A 88 -11.10 -11.45 19.56
N PHE A 89 -10.05 -11.84 20.31
CA PHE A 89 -9.33 -10.90 21.16
C PHE A 89 -7.81 -10.97 21.05
N ASP A 90 -7.25 -12.18 21.01
CA ASP A 90 -5.83 -12.37 21.29
C ASP A 90 -4.98 -12.60 20.04
N GLY A 91 -5.58 -12.91 18.90
CA GLY A 91 -4.88 -13.25 17.67
C GLY A 91 -4.29 -12.05 16.95
N VAL A 92 -3.42 -12.35 15.98
CA VAL A 92 -2.76 -11.35 15.15
C VAL A 92 -3.78 -10.48 14.40
N MET A 93 -4.81 -11.09 13.83
CA MET A 93 -5.87 -10.36 13.12
C MET A 93 -6.79 -9.61 14.08
N ALA A 94 -7.06 -10.15 15.27
CA ALA A 94 -7.89 -9.49 16.28
C ALA A 94 -7.23 -8.19 16.77
N LYS A 95 -5.92 -8.21 17.03
CA LYS A 95 -5.16 -7.00 17.44
C LYS A 95 -5.01 -5.98 16.31
N ALA A 96 -4.93 -6.43 15.06
CA ALA A 96 -4.83 -5.54 13.91
C ALA A 96 -6.18 -4.92 13.49
N PHE A 97 -7.27 -5.69 13.63
CA PHE A 97 -8.61 -5.35 13.13
C PHE A 97 -9.68 -5.79 14.13
N PRO A 98 -9.93 -5.02 15.18
CA PRO A 98 -10.96 -5.32 16.18
C PRO A 98 -12.36 -5.43 15.57
N PHE A 99 -13.20 -6.32 16.12
CA PHE A 99 -14.56 -6.51 15.65
C PHE A 99 -15.50 -6.95 16.78
N GLU A 100 -16.80 -6.81 16.54
CA GLU A 100 -17.86 -7.47 17.29
C GLU A 100 -18.37 -8.67 16.50
N GLU A 101 -18.58 -9.77 17.22
CA GLU A 101 -19.19 -10.97 16.67
C GLU A 101 -20.65 -10.72 16.28
N LYS A 102 -21.07 -11.16 15.10
CA LYS A 102 -22.47 -11.20 14.74
C LYS A 102 -23.15 -12.37 15.44
N LYS A 103 -24.13 -12.08 16.28
CA LYS A 103 -24.87 -13.10 17.05
C LYS A 103 -25.43 -14.21 16.17
N GLY A 104 -25.17 -15.46 16.57
CA GLY A 104 -25.72 -16.64 15.91
C GLY A 104 -25.01 -17.04 14.63
N THR A 105 -23.81 -16.54 14.38
CA THR A 105 -23.02 -16.86 13.17
C THR A 105 -21.82 -17.76 13.46
N VAL A 106 -21.62 -18.19 14.70
CA VAL A 106 -20.54 -19.11 15.08
C VAL A 106 -20.71 -20.44 14.36
N SER A 107 -19.65 -20.90 13.74
CA SER A 107 -19.53 -22.21 13.13
C SER A 107 -18.27 -22.89 13.63
N GLU A 108 -18.40 -24.09 14.14
CA GLU A 108 -17.31 -24.91 14.65
C GLU A 108 -17.42 -26.31 14.08
N PHE A 109 -16.37 -26.83 13.43
CA PHE A 109 -16.41 -28.10 12.71
C PHE A 109 -15.01 -28.59 12.34
N ASP A 110 -14.91 -29.87 11.97
CA ASP A 110 -13.69 -30.50 11.48
C ASP A 110 -13.70 -30.64 9.96
N ILE A 111 -12.52 -30.42 9.33
CA ILE A 111 -12.30 -30.72 7.91
C ILE A 111 -11.78 -32.15 7.81
N GLU A 112 -12.69 -33.10 7.61
CA GLU A 112 -12.39 -34.53 7.63
C GLU A 112 -11.85 -35.07 6.31
N GLY A 113 -11.08 -36.18 6.40
CA GLY A 113 -10.63 -36.96 5.27
C GLY A 113 -9.37 -36.43 4.57
N THR A 114 -9.01 -37.06 3.47
CA THR A 114 -7.89 -36.63 2.60
C THR A 114 -8.27 -35.37 1.81
N ILE A 115 -7.28 -34.70 1.20
CA ILE A 115 -7.54 -33.57 0.29
C ILE A 115 -8.55 -33.97 -0.82
N LYS A 116 -8.48 -35.21 -1.30
CA LYS A 116 -9.42 -35.73 -2.28
C LYS A 116 -10.84 -35.83 -1.70
N ASP A 117 -10.98 -36.34 -0.47
CA ASP A 117 -12.27 -36.43 0.19
C ASP A 117 -12.88 -35.06 0.44
N VAL A 118 -12.07 -34.08 0.86
CA VAL A 118 -12.50 -32.67 1.01
C VAL A 118 -12.97 -32.13 -0.34
N SER A 119 -12.23 -32.34 -1.42
CA SER A 119 -12.62 -31.91 -2.76
C SER A 119 -13.95 -32.52 -3.22
N ASP A 120 -14.14 -33.80 -2.95
CA ASP A 120 -15.30 -34.54 -3.43
C ASP A 120 -16.55 -34.34 -2.58
N ASN A 121 -16.41 -34.15 -1.27
CA ASN A 121 -17.50 -34.28 -0.32
C ASN A 121 -17.78 -33.04 0.55
N PHE A 122 -16.83 -32.10 0.72
CA PHE A 122 -16.99 -30.97 1.62
C PHE A 122 -18.27 -30.19 1.33
N ASN A 123 -19.13 -30.03 2.34
CA ASN A 123 -20.39 -29.27 2.29
C ASN A 123 -21.33 -29.68 1.13
N LYS A 124 -21.25 -30.94 0.65
CA LYS A 124 -22.07 -31.46 -0.42
C LYS A 124 -23.42 -31.88 0.12
N THR A 125 -24.49 -31.35 -0.46
CA THR A 125 -25.87 -31.70 -0.06
C THR A 125 -26.59 -32.42 -1.20
N LYS A 126 -27.62 -33.20 -0.86
CA LYS A 126 -28.45 -33.90 -1.86
C LYS A 126 -29.34 -32.95 -2.68
N THR A 127 -29.63 -31.77 -2.14
CA THR A 127 -30.64 -30.84 -2.68
C THR A 127 -30.05 -29.54 -3.24
N GLY A 128 -28.73 -29.39 -3.27
CA GLY A 128 -28.05 -28.18 -3.74
C GLY A 128 -26.95 -27.70 -2.78
N ALA A 129 -26.47 -26.48 -2.97
CA ALA A 129 -25.40 -25.93 -2.16
C ALA A 129 -25.94 -25.41 -0.82
N ALA A 130 -25.50 -26.00 0.30
CA ALA A 130 -25.65 -25.37 1.60
C ALA A 130 -24.85 -24.04 1.64
N ALA A 131 -25.17 -23.16 2.59
CA ALA A 131 -24.35 -21.98 2.85
C ALA A 131 -22.90 -22.39 3.19
N SER A 132 -21.93 -21.53 2.91
CA SER A 132 -20.56 -21.78 3.36
C SER A 132 -20.52 -21.79 4.88
N PRO A 133 -19.81 -22.73 5.51
CA PRO A 133 -19.64 -22.71 6.97
C PRO A 133 -18.57 -21.70 7.42
N PHE A 134 -17.85 -21.07 6.47
CA PHE A 134 -16.82 -20.10 6.78
C PHE A 134 -17.40 -18.69 6.86
N GLY A 135 -17.32 -18.09 8.04
CA GLY A 135 -17.62 -16.68 8.29
C GLY A 135 -16.46 -15.75 7.95
N ASP A 136 -16.66 -14.46 8.18
CA ASP A 136 -15.72 -13.39 7.86
C ASP A 136 -14.39 -13.49 8.65
N ALA A 137 -14.38 -14.13 9.80
CA ALA A 137 -13.22 -14.40 10.63
C ALA A 137 -13.16 -15.87 11.05
N GLY A 138 -11.95 -16.37 11.26
CA GLY A 138 -11.79 -17.70 11.81
C GLY A 138 -10.34 -18.14 11.93
N ILE A 139 -10.19 -19.31 12.51
CA ILE A 139 -8.93 -20.02 12.67
C ILE A 139 -9.13 -21.51 12.44
N MET A 140 -8.15 -22.17 11.88
CA MET A 140 -8.08 -23.61 11.77
C MET A 140 -6.77 -24.10 12.40
N ARG A 141 -6.86 -25.08 13.31
CA ARG A 141 -5.73 -25.80 13.88
C ARG A 141 -6.00 -27.29 13.83
N ASP A 142 -5.06 -28.04 13.30
CA ASP A 142 -5.17 -29.51 13.18
C ASP A 142 -6.49 -29.95 12.50
N ARG A 143 -6.91 -29.18 11.48
CA ARG A 143 -8.18 -29.32 10.73
C ARG A 143 -9.45 -28.99 11.51
N HIS A 144 -9.37 -28.67 12.80
CA HIS A 144 -10.46 -28.13 13.58
C HIS A 144 -10.63 -26.63 13.30
N VAL A 145 -11.84 -26.20 12.97
CA VAL A 145 -12.18 -24.84 12.52
C VAL A 145 -13.12 -24.17 13.52
N TYR A 146 -12.76 -22.97 13.94
CA TYR A 146 -13.68 -22.00 14.55
C TYR A 146 -13.85 -20.82 13.61
N SER A 147 -15.09 -20.41 13.33
CA SER A 147 -15.41 -19.32 12.41
C SER A 147 -16.63 -18.52 12.83
N VAL A 148 -16.64 -17.21 12.48
CA VAL A 148 -17.70 -16.29 12.87
C VAL A 148 -17.78 -15.11 11.89
N ASP A 149 -18.98 -14.54 11.70
CA ASP A 149 -19.15 -13.27 10.99
C ASP A 149 -18.86 -12.08 11.90
N THR A 150 -18.39 -10.97 11.28
CA THR A 150 -17.86 -9.83 12.01
C THR A 150 -18.55 -8.52 11.65
N ASN A 151 -18.65 -7.62 12.65
CA ASN A 151 -18.86 -6.19 12.45
C ASN A 151 -17.60 -5.45 12.87
N ALA A 152 -17.01 -4.66 11.99
CA ALA A 152 -15.79 -3.92 12.29
C ALA A 152 -15.99 -2.91 13.44
N ILE A 153 -15.00 -2.81 14.33
CA ILE A 153 -14.91 -1.75 15.35
C ILE A 153 -13.78 -0.82 14.96
N TYR A 154 -14.11 0.44 14.72
CA TYR A 154 -13.14 1.48 14.42
C TYR A 154 -13.69 2.85 14.82
N ASP A 155 -12.97 3.58 15.64
CA ASP A 155 -13.33 4.89 16.17
C ASP A 155 -12.41 6.03 15.66
N GLY A 156 -11.48 5.69 14.77
CA GLY A 156 -10.53 6.64 14.21
C GLY A 156 -11.09 7.47 13.04
N THR A 157 -10.24 8.33 12.50
CA THR A 157 -10.57 9.17 11.34
C THR A 157 -10.62 8.33 10.06
N CYS A 158 -11.67 8.53 9.25
CA CYS A 158 -11.80 7.87 7.95
C CYS A 158 -11.24 8.75 6.83
N MET A 159 -10.38 8.15 6.00
CA MET A 159 -9.89 8.79 4.78
C MET A 159 -10.96 8.79 3.70
N THR A 160 -11.02 9.86 2.91
CA THR A 160 -12.03 10.05 1.87
C THR A 160 -11.44 10.04 0.48
N LEU A 161 -12.28 9.85 -0.54
CA LEU A 161 -11.87 9.99 -1.94
C LEU A 161 -11.30 11.39 -2.20
N GLY A 162 -12.00 12.43 -1.76
CA GLY A 162 -11.58 13.81 -1.96
C GLY A 162 -10.21 14.14 -1.37
N GLY A 163 -9.88 13.60 -0.19
CA GLY A 163 -8.57 13.77 0.46
C GLY A 163 -7.39 13.10 -0.28
N ASN A 164 -7.66 12.31 -1.32
CA ASN A 164 -6.65 11.61 -2.10
C ASN A 164 -6.50 12.15 -3.53
N LEU A 165 -7.32 13.14 -3.92
CA LEU A 165 -7.23 13.77 -5.23
C LEU A 165 -6.04 14.73 -5.30
N VAL A 166 -5.52 14.87 -6.50
CA VAL A 166 -4.55 15.94 -6.81
C VAL A 166 -5.30 17.23 -7.17
N ASP A 167 -4.57 18.36 -7.14
CA ASP A 167 -5.10 19.63 -7.66
C ASP A 167 -5.53 19.48 -9.12
N GLU A 168 -6.67 20.07 -9.49
CA GLU A 168 -7.23 20.01 -10.84
C GLU A 168 -6.24 20.45 -11.91
N ASN A 169 -5.43 21.46 -11.63
CA ASN A 169 -4.44 22.01 -12.56
C ASN A 169 -3.30 21.02 -12.87
N LEU A 170 -3.12 19.98 -12.08
CA LEU A 170 -2.12 18.93 -12.29
C LEU A 170 -2.66 17.73 -13.07
N VAL A 171 -3.95 17.75 -13.42
CA VAL A 171 -4.61 16.65 -14.13
C VAL A 171 -4.47 16.84 -15.64
N PRO A 172 -3.86 15.87 -16.38
CA PRO A 172 -3.78 15.94 -17.83
C PRO A 172 -5.16 15.99 -18.51
N GLU A 173 -5.28 16.74 -19.60
CA GLU A 173 -6.56 17.00 -20.26
C GLU A 173 -7.28 15.73 -20.74
N GLU A 174 -6.54 14.69 -21.11
CA GLU A 174 -7.11 13.40 -21.52
C GLU A 174 -7.89 12.65 -20.41
N PHE A 175 -7.77 13.07 -19.15
CA PHE A 175 -8.57 12.52 -18.06
C PHE A 175 -9.92 13.19 -17.90
N PHE A 176 -10.11 14.38 -18.46
CA PHE A 176 -11.40 15.05 -18.43
C PHE A 176 -12.40 14.43 -19.40
N ILE A 177 -13.66 14.45 -19.01
CA ILE A 177 -14.78 13.93 -19.81
C ILE A 177 -15.34 15.09 -20.63
N THR A 178 -15.43 14.91 -21.94
CA THR A 178 -16.01 15.89 -22.83
C THR A 178 -17.54 15.96 -22.67
N ASP A 179 -18.15 17.09 -22.96
CA ASP A 179 -19.63 17.25 -22.92
C ASP A 179 -20.34 16.24 -23.84
N GLN A 180 -19.69 15.86 -24.93
CA GLN A 180 -20.21 14.86 -25.87
C GLN A 180 -20.27 13.47 -25.26
N ASP A 181 -19.26 13.11 -24.44
CA ASP A 181 -19.19 11.80 -23.80
C ASP A 181 -19.99 11.72 -22.49
N LEU A 182 -20.32 12.86 -21.88
CA LEU A 182 -20.95 12.93 -20.56
C LEU A 182 -22.25 12.11 -20.50
N LYS A 183 -23.10 12.22 -21.51
CA LYS A 183 -24.36 11.45 -21.60
C LYS A 183 -24.13 9.95 -21.57
N LYS A 184 -23.02 9.47 -22.16
CA LYS A 184 -22.65 8.06 -22.17
C LYS A 184 -22.21 7.60 -20.79
N TRP A 185 -21.45 8.44 -20.06
CA TRP A 185 -21.06 8.16 -18.69
C TRP A 185 -22.28 8.12 -17.74
N GLU A 186 -23.20 9.06 -17.86
CA GLU A 186 -24.46 9.09 -17.11
C GLU A 186 -25.28 7.83 -17.37
N TYR A 187 -25.43 7.43 -18.65
CA TYR A 187 -26.13 6.20 -19.02
C TYR A 187 -25.48 4.97 -18.40
N GLU A 188 -24.13 4.87 -18.45
CA GLU A 188 -23.42 3.74 -17.86
C GLU A 188 -23.59 3.65 -16.34
N LYS A 189 -23.69 4.77 -15.63
CA LYS A 189 -23.91 4.84 -14.18
C LYS A 189 -25.36 4.71 -13.75
N GLY A 190 -26.28 4.98 -14.65
CA GLY A 190 -27.72 4.94 -14.38
C GLY A 190 -28.24 3.53 -14.08
N ALA A 191 -29.45 3.48 -13.53
CA ALA A 191 -30.20 2.23 -13.39
C ALA A 191 -30.60 1.70 -14.76
N LYS A 192 -30.47 0.39 -14.95
CA LYS A 192 -30.82 -0.28 -16.21
C LYS A 192 -31.81 -1.42 -15.96
N ARG A 193 -32.80 -1.54 -16.84
CA ARG A 193 -33.71 -2.66 -16.86
C ARG A 193 -33.88 -3.09 -18.31
N ILE A 194 -33.26 -4.21 -18.69
CA ILE A 194 -33.13 -4.65 -20.08
C ILE A 194 -33.62 -6.10 -20.20
N GLU A 195 -34.55 -6.34 -21.13
CA GLU A 195 -34.91 -7.70 -21.46
C GLU A 195 -33.79 -8.39 -22.21
N ARG A 196 -33.39 -9.54 -21.75
CA ARG A 196 -32.34 -10.38 -22.36
C ARG A 196 -32.85 -11.78 -22.60
N THR A 197 -32.30 -12.43 -23.59
CA THR A 197 -32.54 -13.85 -23.86
C THR A 197 -31.29 -14.65 -23.52
N SER A 198 -31.41 -15.70 -22.73
CA SER A 198 -30.33 -16.64 -22.45
C SER A 198 -29.90 -17.39 -23.70
N LYS A 199 -28.72 -18.04 -23.67
CA LYS A 199 -28.27 -18.91 -24.74
C LYS A 199 -29.24 -20.08 -25.04
N GLU A 200 -30.07 -20.42 -24.07
CA GLU A 200 -31.06 -21.49 -24.11
C GLU A 200 -32.46 -21.00 -24.53
N GLY A 201 -32.57 -19.72 -24.97
CA GLY A 201 -33.82 -19.12 -25.44
C GLY A 201 -34.73 -18.56 -24.33
N PHE A 202 -34.36 -18.63 -23.07
CA PHE A 202 -35.17 -18.12 -21.97
C PHE A 202 -35.08 -16.59 -21.85
N LYS A 203 -36.23 -15.91 -21.85
CA LYS A 203 -36.31 -14.44 -21.65
C LYS A 203 -36.24 -14.10 -20.17
N TYR A 204 -35.38 -13.18 -19.83
CA TYR A 204 -35.28 -12.65 -18.47
C TYR A 204 -35.00 -11.15 -18.47
N THR A 205 -35.44 -10.47 -17.44
CA THR A 205 -35.13 -9.03 -17.24
C THR A 205 -33.82 -8.88 -16.48
N PHE A 206 -32.80 -8.37 -17.18
CA PHE A 206 -31.57 -7.92 -16.52
C PHE A 206 -31.81 -6.56 -15.86
N SER A 207 -31.59 -6.48 -14.56
CA SER A 207 -31.78 -5.26 -13.78
C SER A 207 -30.51 -4.88 -13.04
N GLU A 208 -30.08 -3.64 -13.20
CA GLU A 208 -29.00 -3.01 -12.45
C GLU A 208 -29.50 -1.74 -11.76
N GLY A 209 -29.22 -1.58 -10.46
CA GLY A 209 -29.48 -0.33 -9.74
C GLY A 209 -28.56 0.81 -10.19
N GLY A 210 -28.91 2.06 -9.97
CA GLY A 210 -28.04 3.21 -10.24
C GLY A 210 -26.80 3.24 -9.35
N MET A 211 -25.74 3.85 -9.83
CA MET A 211 -24.54 4.18 -9.07
C MET A 211 -24.44 5.70 -8.87
N ALA A 212 -23.70 6.14 -7.86
CA ALA A 212 -23.41 7.57 -7.70
C ALA A 212 -22.67 8.10 -8.94
N PHE A 213 -23.07 9.28 -9.40
CA PHE A 213 -22.45 10.01 -10.48
C PHE A 213 -22.63 11.52 -10.26
N PRO A 214 -21.55 12.25 -10.02
CA PRO A 214 -20.17 11.79 -9.77
C PRO A 214 -20.03 10.96 -8.50
N ASP A 215 -18.84 10.34 -8.32
CA ASP A 215 -18.51 9.66 -7.06
C ASP A 215 -18.42 10.69 -5.92
N TYR A 216 -18.90 10.29 -4.74
CA TYR A 216 -18.88 11.15 -3.55
C TYR A 216 -17.45 11.36 -3.05
N LEU A 217 -17.09 12.62 -2.76
CA LEU A 217 -15.74 12.98 -2.29
C LEU A 217 -15.59 12.90 -0.77
N ASP A 218 -16.67 12.90 -0.02
CA ASP A 218 -16.74 12.96 1.45
C ASP A 218 -16.62 11.59 2.14
N ARG A 219 -16.40 10.54 1.39
CA ARG A 219 -16.33 9.16 1.89
C ARG A 219 -15.29 8.34 1.14
N PRO A 220 -14.93 7.13 1.64
CA PRO A 220 -14.00 6.23 0.94
C PRO A 220 -14.48 5.88 -0.47
N SER A 221 -13.54 5.77 -1.40
CA SER A 221 -13.80 5.39 -2.79
C SER A 221 -14.42 3.99 -2.89
N ARG A 222 -15.04 3.70 -4.02
CA ARG A 222 -15.39 2.32 -4.39
C ARG A 222 -14.12 1.49 -4.62
N THR A 223 -14.28 0.18 -4.71
CA THR A 223 -13.17 -0.71 -5.10
C THR A 223 -12.64 -0.35 -6.49
N ILE A 224 -11.34 -0.10 -6.60
CA ILE A 224 -10.64 0.01 -7.88
C ILE A 224 -10.61 -1.38 -8.54
N ILE A 225 -10.99 -1.43 -9.80
CA ILE A 225 -10.96 -2.64 -10.62
C ILE A 225 -9.84 -2.57 -11.66
N THR A 226 -9.47 -3.70 -12.25
CA THR A 226 -8.46 -3.79 -13.31
C THR A 226 -8.82 -3.01 -14.58
N GLY A 227 -10.11 -2.76 -14.80
CA GLY A 227 -10.62 -1.97 -15.92
C GLY A 227 -10.69 -0.45 -15.66
N GLU A 228 -10.12 0.06 -14.57
CA GLU A 228 -10.19 1.49 -14.20
C GLU A 228 -9.54 2.39 -15.26
N GLY A 229 -8.45 1.95 -15.89
CA GLY A 229 -7.75 2.72 -16.91
C GLY A 229 -8.51 2.86 -18.23
N GLY A 230 -8.02 3.79 -19.08
CA GLY A 230 -8.55 4.05 -20.43
C GLY A 230 -9.74 5.01 -20.47
N PRO A 231 -9.98 5.69 -21.62
CA PRO A 231 -10.93 6.80 -21.75
C PRO A 231 -12.40 6.37 -21.84
N SER A 232 -12.69 5.11 -22.21
CA SER A 232 -14.06 4.66 -22.46
C SER A 232 -14.94 4.71 -21.23
N ALA A 233 -16.17 5.17 -21.37
CA ALA A 233 -17.18 5.15 -20.33
C ALA A 233 -17.40 3.73 -19.80
N SER A 234 -17.54 3.60 -18.51
CA SER A 234 -17.78 2.32 -17.85
C SER A 234 -18.51 2.55 -16.52
N ARG A 235 -19.42 1.64 -16.22
CA ARG A 235 -20.14 1.64 -14.95
C ARG A 235 -19.21 1.65 -13.75
N PHE A 236 -18.11 0.92 -13.80
CA PHE A 236 -17.27 0.66 -12.64
C PHE A 236 -16.13 1.66 -12.43
N LYS A 237 -15.74 2.42 -13.44
CA LYS A 237 -14.70 3.45 -13.32
C LYS A 237 -15.16 4.61 -12.44
N HIS A 238 -14.22 5.20 -11.70
CA HIS A 238 -14.49 6.40 -10.92
C HIS A 238 -14.61 7.64 -11.81
N VAL A 239 -15.54 8.52 -11.44
CA VAL A 239 -15.68 9.84 -12.04
C VAL A 239 -15.92 10.85 -10.93
N VAL A 240 -15.14 11.90 -10.89
CA VAL A 240 -15.26 12.98 -9.91
C VAL A 240 -15.59 14.31 -10.59
N LEU A 241 -16.28 15.17 -9.85
CA LEU A 241 -16.54 16.55 -10.24
C LEU A 241 -15.47 17.44 -9.64
N THR A 242 -14.82 18.25 -10.48
CA THR A 242 -13.78 19.17 -10.04
C THR A 242 -14.38 20.48 -9.51
N PRO A 243 -13.59 21.31 -8.80
CA PRO A 243 -14.03 22.63 -8.35
C PRO A 243 -14.46 23.57 -9.51
N SER A 244 -13.89 23.43 -10.69
CA SER A 244 -14.30 24.18 -11.90
C SER A 244 -15.58 23.68 -12.54
N GLY A 245 -16.20 22.59 -12.02
CA GLY A 245 -17.43 22.02 -12.56
C GLY A 245 -17.22 21.02 -13.71
N ARG A 246 -15.98 20.58 -13.96
CA ARG A 246 -15.67 19.58 -14.99
C ARG A 246 -15.69 18.16 -14.42
N TYR A 247 -16.15 17.20 -15.20
CA TYR A 247 -16.09 15.78 -14.85
C TYR A 247 -14.78 15.18 -15.33
N ARG A 248 -14.15 14.34 -14.51
CA ARG A 248 -12.93 13.64 -14.87
C ARG A 248 -12.80 12.24 -14.26
N ARG A 249 -11.97 11.44 -14.88
CA ARG A 249 -11.53 10.14 -14.34
C ARG A 249 -10.41 10.34 -13.32
N LEU A 250 -10.13 9.32 -12.53
CA LEU A 250 -8.96 9.31 -11.65
C LEU A 250 -7.67 9.08 -12.45
N ILE A 251 -6.62 9.78 -12.09
CA ILE A 251 -5.28 9.58 -12.64
C ILE A 251 -4.53 8.48 -11.86
N PRO A 252 -3.45 7.88 -12.40
CA PRO A 252 -2.74 6.78 -11.75
C PRO A 252 -2.25 7.07 -10.32
N ILE A 253 -1.75 8.28 -10.06
CA ILE A 253 -1.32 8.70 -8.72
C ILE A 253 -2.47 8.61 -7.70
N GLU A 254 -3.67 9.01 -8.07
CA GLU A 254 -4.84 8.94 -7.20
C GLU A 254 -5.23 7.48 -6.91
N LEU A 255 -5.11 6.59 -7.90
CA LEU A 255 -5.34 5.16 -7.73
C LEU A 255 -4.28 4.52 -6.80
N GLU A 256 -3.02 4.95 -6.90
CA GLU A 256 -1.94 4.57 -5.99
C GLU A 256 -2.26 5.01 -4.56
N ARG A 257 -2.64 6.28 -4.38
CA ARG A 257 -3.04 6.86 -3.09
C ARG A 257 -4.22 6.13 -2.45
N LEU A 258 -5.24 5.75 -3.23
CA LEU A 258 -6.40 5.01 -2.75
C LEU A 258 -6.06 3.58 -2.30
N ASN A 259 -4.98 2.99 -2.80
CA ASN A 259 -4.39 1.76 -2.28
C ASN A 259 -3.29 2.01 -1.23
N MET A 260 -3.08 3.29 -0.83
CA MET A 260 -2.06 3.71 0.14
C MET A 260 -0.63 3.39 -0.29
N PHE A 261 -0.36 3.36 -1.59
CA PHE A 261 0.99 3.35 -2.14
C PHE A 261 1.55 4.79 -2.18
N PRO A 262 2.88 4.94 -2.18
CA PRO A 262 3.52 6.23 -2.48
C PRO A 262 3.15 6.71 -3.88
N ASP A 263 3.13 8.03 -4.08
CA ASP A 263 2.91 8.62 -5.39
C ASP A 263 3.95 8.10 -6.40
N ASN A 264 3.50 7.84 -7.62
CA ASN A 264 4.31 7.29 -8.70
C ASN A 264 4.95 5.92 -8.44
N HIS A 265 4.43 5.14 -7.50
CA HIS A 265 4.92 3.78 -7.21
C HIS A 265 4.94 2.87 -8.46
N THR A 266 3.94 3.01 -9.33
CA THR A 266 3.85 2.24 -10.58
C THR A 266 4.41 2.96 -11.79
N PHE A 267 4.99 4.15 -11.61
CA PHE A 267 5.53 4.91 -12.73
C PHE A 267 6.81 4.26 -13.29
N HIS A 268 6.79 4.03 -14.59
CA HIS A 268 7.95 3.64 -15.38
C HIS A 268 7.77 4.19 -16.80
N PRO A 269 8.83 4.66 -17.51
CA PRO A 269 8.70 5.22 -18.85
C PRO A 269 8.02 4.31 -19.88
N GLU A 270 8.10 3.00 -19.71
CA GLU A 270 7.49 2.00 -20.59
C GLU A 270 6.10 1.52 -20.11
N VAL A 271 5.61 2.01 -18.96
CA VAL A 271 4.35 1.61 -18.38
C VAL A 271 3.31 2.70 -18.61
N SER A 272 2.33 2.43 -19.47
CA SER A 272 1.23 3.35 -19.74
C SER A 272 0.33 3.56 -18.51
N ASP A 273 -0.37 4.70 -18.46
CA ASP A 273 -1.33 5.01 -17.40
C ASP A 273 -2.45 3.95 -17.29
N GLY A 274 -2.88 3.40 -18.41
CA GLY A 274 -3.82 2.28 -18.41
C GLY A 274 -3.26 1.03 -17.72
N ARG A 275 -1.96 0.76 -17.88
CA ARG A 275 -1.27 -0.35 -17.21
C ARG A 275 -1.06 -0.07 -15.73
N ARG A 276 -0.73 1.16 -15.36
CA ARG A 276 -0.64 1.60 -13.96
C ARG A 276 -1.98 1.39 -13.25
N ALA A 277 -3.08 1.84 -13.86
CA ALA A 277 -4.43 1.63 -13.33
C ALA A 277 -4.78 0.14 -13.18
N PHE A 278 -4.41 -0.69 -14.16
CA PHE A 278 -4.57 -2.15 -14.09
C PHE A 278 -3.83 -2.75 -12.90
N LEU A 279 -2.59 -2.34 -12.65
CA LEU A 279 -1.80 -2.80 -11.50
C LEU A 279 -2.49 -2.43 -10.19
N MET A 280 -3.03 -1.22 -10.07
CA MET A 280 -3.78 -0.79 -8.88
C MET A 280 -5.10 -1.55 -8.68
N GLY A 281 -5.74 -1.98 -9.77
CA GLY A 281 -6.90 -2.86 -9.70
C GLY A 281 -6.58 -4.25 -9.12
N ASN A 282 -5.38 -4.76 -9.35
CA ASN A 282 -4.89 -6.03 -8.79
C ASN A 282 -4.22 -5.87 -7.42
N ALA A 283 -3.80 -4.66 -7.05
CA ALA A 283 -3.11 -4.42 -5.79
C ALA A 283 -4.03 -4.60 -4.59
N LEU A 284 -3.44 -4.67 -3.42
CA LEU A 284 -4.10 -4.60 -2.12
C LEU A 284 -3.93 -3.20 -1.50
N VAL A 285 -4.65 -2.93 -0.41
CA VAL A 285 -4.48 -1.68 0.36
C VAL A 285 -3.31 -1.85 1.31
N CYS A 286 -2.23 -1.07 1.14
CA CYS A 286 -1.00 -1.18 1.92
C CYS A 286 -1.24 -1.03 3.43
N GLY A 287 -2.20 -0.19 3.85
CA GLY A 287 -2.54 -0.03 5.26
C GLY A 287 -3.00 -1.31 5.93
N VAL A 288 -3.71 -2.20 5.21
CA VAL A 288 -4.11 -3.51 5.75
C VAL A 288 -2.89 -4.39 5.99
N VAL A 289 -1.99 -4.47 5.01
CA VAL A 289 -0.75 -5.28 5.14
C VAL A 289 0.14 -4.74 6.25
N GLN A 290 0.23 -3.41 6.36
CA GLN A 290 1.01 -2.77 7.43
C GLN A 290 0.43 -3.10 8.82
N ALA A 291 -0.89 -3.06 9.00
CA ALA A 291 -1.52 -3.39 10.27
C ALA A 291 -1.26 -4.85 10.67
N VAL A 292 -1.44 -5.80 9.73
CA VAL A 292 -1.12 -7.21 9.96
C VAL A 292 0.37 -7.39 10.25
N GLY A 293 1.25 -6.75 9.48
CA GLY A 293 2.70 -6.84 9.66
C GLY A 293 3.16 -6.32 11.01
N LYS A 294 2.62 -5.19 11.49
CA LYS A 294 2.89 -4.66 12.82
C LYS A 294 2.43 -5.63 13.92
N SER A 295 1.24 -6.19 13.77
CA SER A 295 0.72 -7.16 14.72
C SER A 295 1.57 -8.44 14.75
N LEU A 296 1.93 -9.00 13.59
CA LEU A 296 2.85 -10.14 13.48
C LEU A 296 4.17 -9.86 14.18
N TYR A 297 4.77 -8.69 13.93
CA TYR A 297 6.05 -8.31 14.54
C TYR A 297 5.97 -8.33 16.08
N ARG A 298 4.92 -7.70 16.65
CA ARG A 298 4.68 -7.72 18.11
C ARG A 298 4.62 -9.14 18.66
N PHE A 299 3.89 -10.03 17.99
CA PHE A 299 3.76 -11.42 18.41
C PHE A 299 5.06 -12.22 18.31
N MET A 300 5.91 -11.90 17.31
CA MET A 300 7.17 -12.59 17.09
C MET A 300 8.24 -12.19 18.10
N TYR A 301 8.31 -10.91 18.46
CA TYR A 301 9.42 -10.33 19.22
C TYR A 301 9.01 -9.81 20.60
N ASP A 302 7.72 -9.80 20.94
CA ASP A 302 7.14 -9.18 22.14
C ASP A 302 7.50 -7.68 22.28
N GLU A 303 7.75 -7.01 21.16
CA GLU A 303 8.18 -5.62 21.06
C GLU A 303 7.29 -4.83 20.11
N GLU A 304 7.20 -3.51 20.33
CA GLU A 304 6.62 -2.62 19.32
C GLU A 304 7.56 -2.51 18.12
N PRO A 305 7.06 -2.67 16.88
CA PRO A 305 7.88 -2.48 15.70
C PRO A 305 8.38 -1.03 15.68
N VAL A 306 9.69 -0.84 15.62
CA VAL A 306 10.27 0.47 15.37
C VAL A 306 9.73 0.92 14.01
N SER A 307 8.92 1.99 14.02
CA SER A 307 8.36 2.54 12.78
C SER A 307 9.48 3.16 11.97
N THR A 308 10.04 2.41 11.05
CA THR A 308 11.08 2.90 10.13
C THR A 308 10.51 3.81 9.05
N HIS A 309 9.22 3.77 8.81
CA HIS A 309 8.47 4.72 8.00
C HIS A 309 7.04 4.77 8.53
N PRO A 310 6.62 5.83 9.22
CA PRO A 310 5.20 6.09 9.33
C PRO A 310 4.70 6.34 7.91
N ILE A 311 3.85 5.46 7.40
CA ILE A 311 2.85 5.93 6.45
C ILE A 311 1.98 6.82 7.34
N ASP A 312 2.34 8.10 7.37
CA ASP A 312 1.61 9.07 8.17
C ASP A 312 0.21 9.11 7.61
N MET A 313 -0.73 8.54 8.35
CA MET A 313 -2.16 8.60 8.01
C MET A 313 -2.70 10.03 8.15
N LYS A 314 -1.90 10.95 8.68
CA LYS A 314 -2.13 12.38 8.63
C LYS A 314 -1.29 12.96 7.51
N ARG A 315 -1.85 13.05 6.31
CA ARG A 315 -1.42 14.07 5.37
C ARG A 315 -1.74 15.39 6.05
N GLU A 316 -0.72 16.05 6.57
CA GLU A 316 -0.82 17.48 6.83
C GLU A 316 -1.22 18.12 5.50
N ALA A 317 -2.32 18.88 5.51
CA ALA A 317 -2.72 19.66 4.35
C ALA A 317 -1.48 20.43 3.89
N GLU A 318 -1.09 20.24 2.63
CA GLU A 318 0.00 21.01 2.03
C GLU A 318 -0.25 22.48 2.34
N PRO A 319 0.75 23.22 2.81
CA PRO A 319 0.56 24.64 3.02
C PRO A 319 0.16 25.23 1.67
N LYS A 320 -1.06 25.80 1.59
CA LYS A 320 -1.49 26.55 0.44
C LYS A 320 -0.44 27.61 0.18
N LEU A 321 0.28 27.46 -0.93
CA LEU A 321 1.15 28.51 -1.44
C LEU A 321 0.23 29.68 -1.82
N GLN A 322 -0.02 30.60 -0.89
CA GLN A 322 -0.59 31.89 -1.22
C GLN A 322 0.50 32.66 -1.96
N LEU A 323 0.37 32.72 -3.26
CA LEU A 323 1.04 33.75 -4.07
C LEU A 323 0.48 35.10 -3.64
N ASN A 324 1.13 35.75 -2.71
CA ASN A 324 0.95 37.17 -2.51
C ASN A 324 1.66 37.93 -3.62
N LEU A 325 0.93 38.24 -4.68
CA LEU A 325 1.27 39.35 -5.55
C LEU A 325 0.99 40.64 -4.76
N PHE A 326 2.01 41.22 -4.21
CA PHE A 326 2.30 42.61 -3.93
C PHE A 326 3.26 42.69 -2.75
N GLY A 327 4.41 43.31 -2.99
CA GLY A 327 5.45 43.46 -2.03
C GLY A 327 5.08 44.41 -0.89
N GLU A 328 5.62 44.11 0.27
CA GLU A 328 6.19 45.07 1.21
C GLU A 328 7.00 44.31 2.26
N GLU A 329 8.20 44.84 2.50
CA GLU A 329 9.12 44.36 3.53
C GLU A 329 8.54 44.53 4.94
N SER A 330 8.61 43.52 5.79
CA SER A 330 8.66 43.74 7.24
C SER A 330 9.20 42.55 8.01
N SER A 331 10.36 42.80 8.62
CA SER A 331 10.87 42.33 9.92
C SER A 331 10.73 40.86 10.33
N THR A 332 11.89 40.25 10.40
CA THR A 332 12.32 39.09 11.21
C THR A 332 11.55 38.86 12.50
N LEU A 333 10.83 37.74 12.57
CA LEU A 333 10.56 37.04 13.82
C LEU A 333 11.19 35.64 13.71
N VAL A 334 12.29 35.45 14.45
CA VAL A 334 12.92 34.15 14.65
C VAL A 334 12.01 33.33 15.57
N VAL A 335 11.21 32.45 14.98
CA VAL A 335 10.49 31.43 15.75
C VAL A 335 11.42 30.23 15.92
N ASN A 336 11.96 30.06 17.13
CA ASN A 336 12.66 28.85 17.52
C ASN A 336 11.69 27.66 17.48
N LYS A 337 11.70 26.87 16.39
CA LYS A 337 11.06 25.55 16.35
C LYS A 337 11.91 24.58 17.16
N PRO A 338 11.31 23.68 17.96
CA PRO A 338 12.07 22.68 18.70
C PRO A 338 12.84 21.79 17.71
N LYS A 339 14.15 21.62 17.93
CA LYS A 339 14.97 20.66 17.17
C LYS A 339 14.38 19.26 17.35
N LYS A 340 13.93 18.66 16.26
CA LYS A 340 13.63 17.22 16.25
C LYS A 340 14.93 16.47 16.54
N THR A 341 15.00 15.78 17.65
CA THR A 341 16.12 14.91 18.00
C THR A 341 15.95 13.61 17.22
N TYR A 342 16.80 13.38 16.24
CA TYR A 342 16.88 12.10 15.53
C TYR A 342 17.90 11.22 16.23
N THR A 343 17.55 9.96 16.50
CA THR A 343 18.53 8.96 16.91
C THR A 343 19.07 8.30 15.63
N LEU A 344 20.38 8.43 15.39
CA LEU A 344 21.01 7.85 14.21
C LEU A 344 21.05 6.31 14.32
N ASP A 345 20.63 5.65 13.25
CA ASP A 345 20.74 4.19 13.12
C ASP A 345 21.94 3.83 12.26
N TYR A 346 23.04 3.48 12.90
CA TYR A 346 24.32 3.16 12.27
C TYR A 346 24.29 1.87 11.42
N SER A 347 23.24 1.07 11.53
CA SER A 347 23.04 -0.14 10.71
C SER A 347 22.41 0.14 9.33
N LYS A 348 22.00 1.37 9.06
CA LYS A 348 21.33 1.75 7.82
C LYS A 348 22.31 2.14 6.72
N HIS A 349 21.89 1.92 5.48
CA HIS A 349 22.67 2.24 4.29
C HIS A 349 22.80 3.75 4.08
N LEU A 350 23.98 4.16 3.68
CA LEU A 350 24.34 5.54 3.38
C LEU A 350 24.80 5.64 1.91
N LEU A 351 24.28 6.64 1.20
CA LEU A 351 24.76 7.05 -0.11
C LEU A 351 25.69 8.27 0.03
N ILE A 352 26.89 8.17 -0.52
CA ILE A 352 27.77 9.32 -0.69
C ILE A 352 27.58 9.83 -2.12
N GLY A 353 27.08 11.04 -2.24
CA GLY A 353 26.79 11.69 -3.52
C GLY A 353 27.82 12.74 -3.89
N PHE A 354 28.46 12.61 -5.06
CA PHE A 354 29.38 13.64 -5.57
C PHE A 354 28.63 14.90 -5.95
N VAL A 355 29.00 16.03 -5.38
CA VAL A 355 28.50 17.35 -5.73
C VAL A 355 29.46 18.00 -6.72
N LYS A 356 28.97 18.31 -7.93
CA LYS A 356 29.72 19.05 -8.93
C LYS A 356 29.95 20.49 -8.50
N GLU A 357 30.96 21.13 -9.08
CA GLU A 357 31.39 22.49 -8.72
C GLU A 357 30.25 23.52 -8.86
N ASP A 358 29.40 23.37 -9.86
CA ASP A 358 28.21 24.20 -10.12
C ASP A 358 27.08 24.05 -9.08
N ASN A 359 27.11 23.03 -8.21
CA ASN A 359 26.10 22.74 -7.21
C ASN A 359 26.62 22.84 -5.76
N GLN A 360 27.86 23.24 -5.56
CA GLN A 360 28.45 23.30 -4.21
C GLN A 360 27.73 24.32 -3.33
N GLU A 361 27.43 25.50 -3.86
CA GLU A 361 26.71 26.55 -3.11
C GLU A 361 25.32 26.08 -2.66
N TYR A 362 24.63 25.32 -3.49
CA TYR A 362 23.33 24.75 -3.15
C TYR A 362 23.37 23.87 -1.88
N PHE A 363 24.44 23.11 -1.67
CA PHE A 363 24.61 22.31 -0.45
C PHE A 363 25.24 23.09 0.72
N LEU A 364 25.69 24.30 0.48
CA LEU A 364 26.28 25.18 1.50
C LEU A 364 25.32 26.23 2.04
N ASP A 365 24.15 26.43 1.42
CA ASP A 365 23.19 27.49 1.73
C ASP A 365 22.39 27.27 3.03
N GLY A 366 22.57 26.13 3.70
CA GLY A 366 21.94 25.82 4.99
C GLY A 366 20.45 25.50 4.94
N ALA A 367 19.82 25.38 3.76
CA ALA A 367 18.42 25.01 3.64
C ALA A 367 18.15 23.58 4.19
N GLN A 368 17.04 23.40 4.89
CA GLN A 368 16.70 22.13 5.56
C GLN A 368 16.32 20.99 4.61
N THR A 369 15.85 21.31 3.43
CA THR A 369 15.44 20.33 2.41
C THR A 369 16.22 20.54 1.14
N LYS A 370 16.78 19.49 0.57
CA LYS A 370 17.58 19.50 -0.64
C LYS A 370 17.09 18.48 -1.64
N LEU A 371 17.33 18.76 -2.91
CA LEU A 371 17.21 17.78 -3.97
C LEU A 371 18.61 17.42 -4.48
N TYR A 372 18.87 16.14 -4.67
CA TYR A 372 20.09 15.64 -5.28
C TYR A 372 19.75 14.74 -6.46
N TYR A 373 20.49 14.84 -7.56
CA TYR A 373 20.32 13.96 -8.71
C TYR A 373 21.64 13.28 -9.10
N THR A 374 21.52 12.03 -9.53
CA THR A 374 22.67 11.28 -10.04
C THR A 374 23.11 11.77 -11.42
N GLY A 375 24.26 11.29 -11.90
CA GLY A 375 24.62 11.41 -13.31
C GLY A 375 23.60 10.71 -14.22
N LYS A 376 23.66 10.97 -15.52
CA LYS A 376 22.87 10.24 -16.54
C LYS A 376 23.16 8.75 -16.40
N THR A 377 22.11 7.94 -16.32
CA THR A 377 22.26 6.49 -16.21
C THR A 377 21.43 5.79 -17.29
N LYS A 378 22.01 4.74 -17.87
CA LYS A 378 21.32 3.85 -18.82
C LYS A 378 20.60 2.70 -18.13
N SER A 379 20.93 2.45 -16.87
CA SER A 379 20.29 1.43 -16.06
C SER A 379 20.02 1.94 -14.66
N PHE A 380 18.79 1.74 -14.17
CA PHE A 380 18.38 2.15 -12.85
C PHE A 380 18.49 0.96 -11.88
N PRO A 381 18.97 1.20 -10.63
CA PRO A 381 18.88 0.19 -9.60
C PRO A 381 17.42 -0.22 -9.38
N SER A 382 17.19 -1.45 -8.95
CA SER A 382 15.85 -1.88 -8.59
C SER A 382 15.28 -1.00 -7.47
N THR A 383 13.96 -0.84 -7.44
CA THR A 383 13.26 -0.10 -6.37
C THR A 383 13.65 -0.63 -4.97
N VAL A 384 13.90 -1.94 -4.86
CA VAL A 384 14.37 -2.56 -3.62
C VAL A 384 15.75 -2.05 -3.20
N ALA A 385 16.64 -1.80 -4.16
CA ALA A 385 17.98 -1.26 -3.85
C ALA A 385 17.92 0.22 -3.45
N LEU A 386 17.03 1.01 -4.07
CA LEU A 386 16.81 2.42 -3.72
C LEU A 386 16.16 2.56 -2.33
N ASN A 387 15.21 1.70 -1.99
CA ASN A 387 14.54 1.71 -0.69
C ASN A 387 15.44 1.28 0.49
N LYS A 388 16.63 0.75 0.23
CA LYS A 388 17.64 0.49 1.26
C LYS A 388 18.46 1.72 1.62
N LEU A 389 18.48 2.73 0.77
CA LEU A 389 19.19 3.98 1.05
C LEU A 389 18.40 4.78 2.09
N TYR A 390 19.01 5.00 3.21
CA TYR A 390 18.38 5.69 4.35
C TYR A 390 19.01 7.05 4.61
N TYR A 391 20.34 7.14 4.45
CA TYR A 391 21.11 8.36 4.64
C TYR A 391 21.82 8.81 3.38
N PHE A 392 22.12 10.10 3.30
CA PHE A 392 22.88 10.72 2.24
C PHE A 392 23.89 11.70 2.81
N MET A 393 25.13 11.67 2.30
CA MET A 393 26.15 12.70 2.55
C MET A 393 26.68 13.25 1.23
N PRO A 394 26.58 14.57 1.00
CA PRO A 394 27.22 15.19 -0.16
C PRO A 394 28.74 15.20 0.01
N TYR A 395 29.44 14.64 -0.97
CA TYR A 395 30.90 14.77 -1.08
C TYR A 395 31.26 15.99 -1.90
N ILE A 396 31.84 16.99 -1.27
CA ILE A 396 32.30 18.23 -1.90
C ILE A 396 33.78 18.08 -2.29
N LYS A 397 34.07 18.20 -3.57
CA LYS A 397 35.43 18.06 -4.11
C LYS A 397 36.40 18.99 -3.39
N GLY A 398 37.51 18.48 -2.90
CA GLY A 398 38.52 19.21 -2.15
C GLY A 398 38.20 19.48 -0.68
N LYS A 399 36.97 19.22 -0.21
CA LYS A 399 36.55 19.37 1.20
C LYS A 399 36.25 18.03 1.85
N GLY A 400 35.55 17.10 1.17
CA GLY A 400 35.09 15.86 1.73
C GLY A 400 33.59 15.86 2.06
N VAL A 401 33.17 15.10 3.08
CA VAL A 401 31.78 15.04 3.59
C VAL A 401 31.68 15.74 4.93
N ARG A 402 30.54 16.34 5.22
CA ARG A 402 30.23 16.94 6.52
C ARG A 402 28.77 16.80 6.90
N ASP A 403 27.86 17.09 5.98
CA ASP A 403 26.45 17.23 6.28
C ASP A 403 25.74 15.90 6.02
N LEU A 404 24.94 15.47 6.99
CA LEU A 404 24.16 14.23 6.95
C LEU A 404 22.70 14.57 6.70
N TYR A 405 22.11 13.90 5.73
CA TYR A 405 20.71 14.01 5.35
C TYR A 405 19.99 12.68 5.46
N LEU A 406 18.71 12.74 5.82
CA LEU A 406 17.77 11.63 5.67
C LEU A 406 17.26 11.60 4.21
N VAL A 407 17.27 10.44 3.57
CA VAL A 407 16.63 10.25 2.27
C VAL A 407 15.13 10.08 2.48
N LYS A 408 14.35 11.07 2.14
CA LYS A 408 12.88 11.03 2.23
C LYS A 408 12.27 10.26 1.09
N ILE A 409 12.72 10.53 -0.11
CA ILE A 409 12.23 9.93 -1.35
C ILE A 409 13.41 9.70 -2.27
N ALA A 410 13.45 8.55 -2.94
CA ALA A 410 14.33 8.26 -4.07
C ALA A 410 13.45 7.87 -5.26
N ARG A 411 13.47 8.65 -6.32
CA ARG A 411 12.60 8.46 -7.49
C ARG A 411 13.33 8.73 -8.81
N ILE A 412 12.74 8.29 -9.89
CA ILE A 412 13.19 8.70 -11.22
C ILE A 412 12.65 10.11 -11.50
N GLY A 413 13.51 11.00 -11.93
CA GLY A 413 13.21 12.37 -12.28
C GLY A 413 14.23 12.89 -13.30
N ASN A 414 14.43 14.19 -13.39
CA ASN A 414 15.37 14.80 -14.31
C ASN A 414 16.03 16.08 -13.73
N LYS A 415 17.07 16.57 -14.40
CA LYS A 415 17.81 17.74 -13.93
C LYS A 415 16.98 19.03 -13.96
N ALA A 416 16.00 19.14 -14.86
CA ALA A 416 15.17 20.32 -14.98
C ALA A 416 14.29 20.57 -13.74
N GLU A 417 14.05 19.57 -12.90
CA GLU A 417 13.33 19.71 -11.62
C GLU A 417 14.11 20.55 -10.59
N ILE A 418 15.44 20.53 -10.65
CA ILE A 418 16.30 21.30 -9.75
C ILE A 418 16.80 22.59 -10.43
N HIS A 419 17.02 22.54 -11.74
CA HIS A 419 17.52 23.65 -12.56
C HIS A 419 16.58 23.89 -13.74
N PRO A 420 15.44 24.58 -13.55
CA PRO A 420 14.46 24.82 -14.63
C PRO A 420 15.03 25.52 -15.86
N GLU A 421 15.99 26.42 -15.65
CA GLU A 421 16.60 27.26 -16.71
C GLU A 421 17.81 26.63 -17.40
N GLY A 422 17.93 25.33 -17.46
CA GLY A 422 19.10 24.73 -18.15
C GLY A 422 19.29 23.25 -17.86
N GLY A 423 18.32 22.64 -17.17
CA GLY A 423 18.34 21.22 -16.91
C GLY A 423 17.92 20.41 -18.14
N ASP A 424 18.63 19.34 -18.44
CA ASP A 424 18.19 18.36 -19.42
C ASP A 424 17.04 17.49 -18.82
N LYS A 425 16.25 16.87 -19.69
CA LYS A 425 15.14 15.99 -19.33
C LYS A 425 15.56 14.51 -19.30
N ASP A 426 16.85 14.22 -19.41
CA ASP A 426 17.32 12.84 -19.35
C ASP A 426 17.02 12.22 -17.98
N PRO A 427 16.55 10.96 -17.94
CA PRO A 427 16.16 10.33 -16.69
C PRO A 427 17.36 10.12 -15.75
N ARG A 428 17.15 10.42 -14.47
CA ARG A 428 18.12 10.35 -13.37
C ARG A 428 17.41 9.85 -12.12
N ILE A 429 18.18 9.43 -11.12
CA ILE A 429 17.61 9.25 -9.79
C ILE A 429 17.67 10.60 -9.08
N VAL A 430 16.52 11.06 -8.60
CA VAL A 430 16.38 12.26 -7.79
C VAL A 430 16.10 11.83 -6.35
N PHE A 431 16.85 12.39 -5.42
CA PHE A 431 16.67 12.19 -3.99
C PHE A 431 16.14 13.46 -3.36
N GLU A 432 15.07 13.33 -2.58
CA GLU A 432 14.60 14.38 -1.69
C GLU A 432 15.21 14.13 -0.32
N LEU A 433 15.93 15.14 0.18
CA LEU A 433 16.81 15.04 1.34
C LEU A 433 16.33 15.98 2.44
N GLU A 434 16.24 15.50 3.67
CA GLU A 434 16.00 16.31 4.87
C GLU A 434 17.27 16.38 5.69
N TYR A 435 17.73 17.60 5.99
CA TYR A 435 18.94 17.81 6.79
C TYR A 435 18.76 17.24 8.22
N LEU A 436 19.73 16.48 8.68
CA LEU A 436 19.77 15.94 10.04
C LEU A 436 20.77 16.69 10.92
N GLU A 437 22.04 16.58 10.58
CA GLU A 437 23.12 17.16 11.37
C GLU A 437 24.39 17.34 10.52
N SER A 438 25.38 18.09 11.04
CA SER A 438 26.70 18.22 10.44
C SER A 438 27.77 17.64 11.39
N LEU A 439 28.76 17.00 10.81
CA LEU A 439 30.00 16.69 11.51
C LEU A 439 30.70 18.02 11.93
N PRO A 440 31.49 18.01 13.00
CA PRO A 440 32.20 19.22 13.47
C PRO A 440 33.10 19.85 12.38
N GLN A 441 33.62 19.04 11.50
CA GLN A 441 34.48 19.45 10.38
C GLN A 441 34.26 18.58 9.16
N TYR A 442 34.76 19.03 7.99
CA TYR A 442 34.81 18.17 6.80
C TYR A 442 35.76 17.01 7.00
N VAL A 443 35.34 15.83 6.58
CA VAL A 443 36.13 14.60 6.65
C VAL A 443 36.40 14.07 5.24
N HIS A 444 37.68 13.84 4.93
CA HIS A 444 38.08 13.19 3.71
C HIS A 444 37.87 11.69 3.79
N ILE A 445 37.16 11.13 2.82
CA ILE A 445 36.88 9.70 2.72
C ILE A 445 37.61 9.15 1.51
N ASP A 446 38.24 7.97 1.64
CA ASP A 446 38.79 7.27 0.50
C ASP A 446 37.65 6.70 -0.38
N LEU A 447 37.40 7.39 -1.47
CA LEU A 447 36.36 7.04 -2.43
C LEU A 447 36.56 5.71 -3.16
N ASN A 448 37.76 5.11 -3.09
CA ASN A 448 38.03 3.79 -3.65
C ASN A 448 37.37 2.68 -2.81
N ILE A 449 37.21 2.93 -1.50
CA ILE A 449 36.53 2.02 -0.56
C ILE A 449 35.00 2.11 -0.72
N PHE A 450 34.46 3.27 -1.10
CA PHE A 450 33.03 3.56 -1.12
C PHE A 450 32.44 3.70 -2.52
N ARG A 451 33.04 3.10 -3.53
CA ARG A 451 32.61 3.23 -4.94
C ARG A 451 31.22 2.72 -5.26
N THR A 452 30.61 1.92 -4.39
CA THR A 452 29.28 1.36 -4.62
C THR A 452 28.37 1.63 -3.43
N TYR A 453 27.32 2.43 -3.64
CA TYR A 453 26.24 2.71 -2.68
C TYR A 453 25.53 1.44 -2.14
N ARG A 454 25.88 0.24 -2.65
CA ARG A 454 25.17 -1.00 -2.33
C ARG A 454 25.52 -1.59 -0.96
N ASP A 455 26.71 -1.29 -0.43
CA ASP A 455 27.24 -1.99 0.76
C ASP A 455 27.77 -1.07 1.85
N THR A 456 27.50 0.23 1.78
CA THR A 456 28.03 1.19 2.75
C THR A 456 27.01 1.42 3.84
N LEU A 457 27.34 1.08 5.08
CA LEU A 457 26.54 1.39 6.27
C LEU A 457 27.04 2.67 6.92
N LEU A 458 26.14 3.44 7.51
CA LEU A 458 26.52 4.66 8.25
C LEU A 458 27.56 4.37 9.32
N GLY A 459 27.38 3.28 10.10
CA GLY A 459 28.29 2.87 11.15
C GLY A 459 29.70 2.58 10.68
N ARG A 460 29.90 2.07 9.46
CA ARG A 460 31.22 1.84 8.90
C ARG A 460 31.95 3.13 8.62
N ILE A 461 31.27 4.12 8.03
CA ILE A 461 31.86 5.43 7.77
C ILE A 461 32.17 6.17 9.06
N MET A 462 31.22 6.18 10.02
CA MET A 462 31.43 6.83 11.31
C MET A 462 32.54 6.15 12.14
N GLY A 463 32.71 4.83 12.02
CA GLY A 463 33.80 4.10 12.68
C GLY A 463 35.19 4.34 12.09
N GLU A 464 35.28 4.75 10.81
CA GLU A 464 36.55 5.15 10.16
C GLU A 464 36.88 6.64 10.40
N MET A 465 35.93 7.40 10.95
CA MET A 465 36.07 8.83 11.25
C MET A 465 36.49 9.12 12.71
N ILE A 466 36.42 8.14 13.59
CA ILE A 466 36.83 8.19 14.99
C ILE A 466 38.20 7.52 15.14
#